data_5adb06bbeea93adc88941d418408ede5
#
_entry.id   5adb06bbeea93adc88941d418408ede5
#
_cell.length_a   1.000
_cell.length_b   1.000
_cell.length_c   1.000
_cell.angle_alpha   90.00
_cell.angle_beta   90.00
_cell.angle_gamma   90.00
#
_symmetry.space_group_name_H-M   'P 1'
#
loop_
_entity.id
_entity.type
_entity.pdbx_description
1 polymer ?
#
loop_
_entity_poly.entity_id
_entity_poly.type
_entity_poly.pdbx_seq_one_letter_code
_entity_poly.pdbx_strand_id
1 'polypeptide(L)'
;MWIYDKKLQYPVNIKNPNPKLAKLIISQFGGPDGELGASMRYLSQRYTMPYKEVIGTLTDVGTEELAHMEMVCAIVYQLTKNLSMEEIKESGFDAYFVDHTTGLYPVAASGVPWNANTFQSTGDAIADITEDLAADATTAKEQPTYSRTRKPLVLLTFRHFEGFRKNGIPAII
;
A
#
# COMPACT_ATOMS: atom_id res chain seq x y z
N MET A 1 16.88 0.79 14.87
CA MET A 1 17.70 0.09 13.85
C MET A 1 16.73 -0.66 12.95
N TRP A 2 16.80 -0.47 11.64
CA TRP A 2 15.99 -1.23 10.69
C TRP A 2 16.63 -2.59 10.42
N ILE A 3 15.87 -3.67 10.54
CA ILE A 3 16.35 -5.04 10.32
C ILE A 3 15.51 -5.65 9.18
N TYR A 4 16.19 -6.15 8.14
CA TYR A 4 15.58 -6.86 7.03
C TYR A 4 15.87 -8.36 7.15
N ASP A 5 14.81 -9.15 7.34
CA ASP A 5 14.92 -10.59 7.61
C ASP A 5 14.96 -11.46 6.32
N LYS A 6 15.02 -10.87 5.15
CA LYS A 6 15.08 -11.52 3.83
C LYS A 6 13.99 -12.56 3.59
N LYS A 7 12.83 -12.34 4.17
CA LYS A 7 11.62 -13.11 3.93
C LYS A 7 10.41 -12.17 4.01
N LEU A 8 9.36 -12.52 3.29
CA LEU A 8 8.12 -11.76 3.35
C LEU A 8 7.52 -11.84 4.77
N GLN A 9 6.93 -10.76 5.24
CA GLN A 9 6.22 -10.70 6.53
C GLN A 9 5.13 -11.77 6.60
N TYR A 10 4.39 -11.97 5.49
CA TYR A 10 3.47 -13.08 5.31
C TYR A 10 3.77 -13.82 4.00
N PRO A 11 3.68 -15.15 3.98
CA PRO A 11 3.97 -15.92 2.78
C PRO A 11 2.93 -15.63 1.66
N VAL A 12 3.43 -15.38 0.46
CA VAL A 12 2.60 -15.24 -0.74
C VAL A 12 2.77 -16.51 -1.58
N ASN A 13 1.66 -17.20 -1.86
CA ASN A 13 1.66 -18.41 -2.68
C ASN A 13 0.42 -18.45 -3.60
N ILE A 14 0.58 -17.90 -4.80
CA ILE A 14 -0.47 -17.83 -5.82
C ILE A 14 -0.21 -18.92 -6.87
N LYS A 15 -1.13 -19.86 -6.98
CA LYS A 15 -1.00 -21.01 -7.87
C LYS A 15 -1.33 -20.65 -9.31
N ASN A 16 -2.38 -19.85 -9.52
CA ASN A 16 -2.90 -19.54 -10.85
C ASN A 16 -2.62 -18.07 -11.17
N PRO A 17 -1.87 -17.76 -12.22
CA PRO A 17 -1.69 -16.41 -12.71
C PRO A 17 -3.03 -15.74 -13.04
N ASN A 18 -3.12 -14.44 -12.83
CA ASN A 18 -4.29 -13.64 -13.16
C ASN A 18 -3.89 -12.18 -13.44
N PRO A 19 -3.58 -11.83 -14.68
CA PRO A 19 -3.10 -10.50 -15.04
C PRO A 19 -4.17 -9.41 -14.85
N LYS A 20 -5.45 -9.75 -14.93
CA LYS A 20 -6.54 -8.79 -14.63
C LYS A 20 -6.54 -8.40 -13.17
N LEU A 21 -6.28 -9.36 -12.27
CA LEU A 21 -6.14 -9.06 -10.84
C LEU A 21 -4.83 -8.30 -10.57
N ALA A 22 -3.73 -8.65 -11.24
CA ALA A 22 -2.47 -7.94 -11.12
C ALA A 22 -2.63 -6.45 -11.44
N LYS A 23 -3.44 -6.10 -12.45
CA LYS A 23 -3.74 -4.72 -12.82
C LYS A 23 -4.38 -3.92 -11.69
N LEU A 24 -5.21 -4.52 -10.87
CA LEU A 24 -5.80 -3.87 -9.70
C LEU A 24 -4.78 -3.76 -8.56
N ILE A 25 -4.06 -4.85 -8.30
CA ILE A 25 -3.11 -4.92 -7.18
C ILE A 25 -1.90 -4.00 -7.39
N ILE A 26 -1.48 -3.72 -8.62
CA ILE A 26 -0.32 -2.86 -8.88
C ILE A 26 -0.51 -1.43 -8.35
N SER A 27 -1.75 -0.98 -8.18
CA SER A 27 -2.07 0.31 -7.55
C SER A 27 -1.54 0.41 -6.12
N GLN A 28 -1.48 -0.71 -5.42
CA GLN A 28 -0.94 -0.82 -4.07
C GLN A 28 0.59 -0.74 -4.02
N PHE A 29 1.25 -0.89 -5.16
CA PHE A 29 2.71 -0.85 -5.23
C PHE A 29 3.24 0.57 -5.23
N GLY A 30 2.95 1.34 -6.25
CA GLY A 30 3.55 2.64 -6.49
C GLY A 30 2.57 3.72 -6.91
N GLY A 31 1.26 3.51 -6.75
CA GLY A 31 0.24 4.55 -6.93
C GLY A 31 0.32 5.62 -5.85
N PRO A 32 -0.46 6.72 -5.98
CA PRO A 32 -0.47 7.81 -5.00
C PRO A 32 -0.74 7.36 -3.57
N ASP A 33 -1.64 6.38 -3.42
CA ASP A 33 -2.04 5.78 -2.13
C ASP A 33 -1.50 4.35 -1.98
N GLY A 34 -0.45 3.98 -2.72
CA GLY A 34 0.24 2.71 -2.56
C GLY A 34 1.16 2.68 -1.35
N GLU A 35 1.68 1.48 -1.02
CA GLU A 35 2.46 1.23 0.20
C GLU A 35 3.70 2.12 0.32
N LEU A 36 4.36 2.46 -0.80
CA LEU A 36 5.49 3.40 -0.79
C LEU A 36 5.05 4.80 -0.37
N GLY A 37 3.94 5.30 -0.94
CA GLY A 37 3.36 6.59 -0.60
C GLY A 37 2.92 6.65 0.85
N ALA A 38 2.25 5.61 1.33
CA ALA A 38 1.80 5.45 2.71
C ALA A 38 2.97 5.49 3.69
N SER A 39 4.02 4.69 3.45
CA SER A 39 5.22 4.69 4.27
C SER A 39 5.83 6.10 4.40
N MET A 40 6.05 6.78 3.30
CA MET A 40 6.66 8.11 3.32
C MET A 40 5.77 9.16 3.97
N ARG A 41 4.45 9.07 3.79
CA ARG A 41 3.46 9.94 4.44
C ARG A 41 3.54 9.82 5.95
N TYR A 42 3.39 8.62 6.49
CA TYR A 42 3.40 8.36 7.94
C TYR A 42 4.73 8.73 8.57
N LEU A 43 5.85 8.36 7.95
CA LEU A 43 7.19 8.69 8.43
C LEU A 43 7.50 10.20 8.37
N SER A 44 6.86 10.96 7.49
CA SER A 44 6.97 12.42 7.45
C SER A 44 6.11 13.07 8.53
N GLN A 45 4.87 12.66 8.67
CA GLN A 45 3.91 13.23 9.62
C GLN A 45 4.32 13.04 11.07
N ARG A 46 5.01 11.94 11.41
CA ARG A 46 5.46 11.65 12.78
C ARG A 46 6.23 12.79 13.45
N TYR A 47 6.96 13.59 12.69
CA TYR A 47 7.80 14.66 13.25
C TYR A 47 7.02 15.90 13.67
N THR A 48 5.78 16.02 13.26
CA THR A 48 4.89 17.15 13.59
C THR A 48 3.79 16.76 14.58
N MET A 49 3.70 15.48 14.94
CA MET A 49 2.69 15.00 15.89
C MET A 49 3.02 15.45 17.33
N PRO A 50 2.04 15.99 18.05
CA PRO A 50 2.24 16.46 19.42
C PRO A 50 2.23 15.34 20.46
N TYR A 51 1.79 14.12 20.12
CA TYR A 51 1.61 13.00 21.05
C TYR A 51 2.60 11.89 20.77
N LYS A 52 3.32 11.43 21.80
CA LYS A 52 4.34 10.37 21.69
C LYS A 52 3.74 9.05 21.21
N GLU A 53 2.53 8.74 21.62
CA GLU A 53 1.81 7.53 21.22
C GLU A 53 1.53 7.53 19.72
N VAL A 54 1.10 8.67 19.20
CA VAL A 54 0.85 8.84 17.75
C VAL A 54 2.16 8.77 16.96
N ILE A 55 3.22 9.40 17.45
CA ILE A 55 4.56 9.31 16.85
C ILE A 55 5.03 7.84 16.78
N GLY A 56 4.84 7.11 17.88
CA GLY A 56 5.19 5.67 17.93
C GLY A 56 4.42 4.87 16.90
N THR A 57 3.12 5.06 16.80
CA THR A 57 2.27 4.36 15.83
C THR A 57 2.61 4.70 14.39
N LEU A 58 2.75 5.99 14.07
CA LEU A 58 3.16 6.41 12.71
C LEU A 58 4.53 5.85 12.32
N THR A 59 5.42 5.67 13.31
CA THR A 59 6.72 5.04 13.07
C THR A 59 6.57 3.56 12.77
N ASP A 60 5.79 2.85 13.57
CA ASP A 60 5.54 1.41 13.43
C ASP A 60 4.88 1.11 12.09
N VAL A 61 3.74 1.74 11.84
CA VAL A 61 2.97 1.55 10.60
C VAL A 61 3.79 1.98 9.39
N GLY A 62 4.41 3.16 9.43
CA GLY A 62 5.18 3.66 8.28
C GLY A 62 6.37 2.77 7.90
N THR A 63 6.98 2.07 8.86
CA THR A 63 8.03 1.09 8.56
C THR A 63 7.46 -0.26 8.12
N GLU A 64 6.28 -0.65 8.60
CA GLU A 64 5.59 -1.87 8.19
C GLU A 64 5.13 -1.80 6.72
N GLU A 65 4.77 -0.62 6.21
CA GLU A 65 4.38 -0.43 4.81
C GLU A 65 5.48 -0.82 3.81
N LEU A 66 6.74 -0.76 4.21
CA LEU A 66 7.84 -1.27 3.37
C LEU A 66 7.78 -2.80 3.21
N ALA A 67 7.38 -3.51 4.25
CA ALA A 67 7.15 -4.96 4.17
C ALA A 67 5.89 -5.29 3.35
N HIS A 68 4.85 -4.49 3.45
CA HIS A 68 3.65 -4.60 2.63
C HIS A 68 3.97 -4.38 1.15
N MET A 69 4.75 -3.37 0.82
CA MET A 69 5.22 -3.11 -0.54
C MET A 69 5.95 -4.35 -1.12
N GLU A 70 6.82 -4.99 -0.35
CA GLU A 70 7.52 -6.21 -0.78
C GLU A 70 6.54 -7.36 -1.06
N MET A 71 5.52 -7.53 -0.22
CA MET A 71 4.48 -8.54 -0.46
C MET A 71 3.64 -8.22 -1.70
N VAL A 72 3.29 -6.97 -1.95
CA VAL A 72 2.59 -6.54 -3.17
C VAL A 72 3.42 -6.85 -4.40
N CYS A 73 4.73 -6.58 -4.38
CA CYS A 73 5.65 -6.97 -5.46
C CYS A 73 5.59 -8.47 -5.74
N ALA A 74 5.65 -9.28 -4.69
CA ALA A 74 5.60 -10.74 -4.80
C ALA A 74 4.24 -11.22 -5.34
N ILE A 75 3.14 -10.58 -4.96
CA ILE A 75 1.80 -10.86 -5.47
C ILE A 75 1.72 -10.55 -6.96
N VAL A 76 2.11 -9.35 -7.38
CA VAL A 76 2.09 -8.95 -8.80
C VAL A 76 2.95 -9.88 -9.63
N TYR A 77 4.16 -10.20 -9.18
CA TYR A 77 5.02 -11.18 -9.85
C TYR A 77 4.34 -12.55 -10.01
N GLN A 78 3.76 -13.09 -8.95
CA GLN A 78 3.12 -14.41 -9.01
C GLN A 78 1.82 -14.43 -9.82
N LEU A 79 1.14 -13.30 -9.94
CA LEU A 79 -0.04 -13.15 -10.78
C LEU A 79 0.29 -13.05 -12.27
N THR A 80 1.53 -12.69 -12.61
CA THR A 80 1.93 -12.43 -14.01
C THR A 80 3.00 -13.38 -14.53
N LYS A 81 3.61 -14.19 -13.65
CA LYS A 81 4.67 -15.13 -14.06
C LYS A 81 4.16 -16.18 -15.03
N ASN A 82 4.99 -16.53 -16.01
CA ASN A 82 4.75 -17.60 -17.00
C ASN A 82 3.54 -17.35 -17.91
N LEU A 83 3.06 -16.12 -18.01
CA LEU A 83 2.05 -15.75 -19.00
C LEU A 83 2.70 -15.55 -20.37
N SER A 84 1.98 -15.92 -21.43
CA SER A 84 2.37 -15.53 -22.79
C SER A 84 2.15 -14.05 -23.04
N MET A 85 2.81 -13.50 -24.04
CA MET A 85 2.60 -12.09 -24.43
C MET A 85 1.17 -11.83 -24.92
N GLU A 86 0.51 -12.84 -25.50
CA GLU A 86 -0.89 -12.78 -25.90
C GLU A 86 -1.79 -12.60 -24.67
N GLU A 87 -1.63 -13.43 -23.65
CA GLU A 87 -2.42 -13.34 -22.40
C GLU A 87 -2.21 -12.00 -21.70
N ILE A 88 -0.97 -11.48 -21.70
CA ILE A 88 -0.65 -10.17 -21.12
C ILE A 88 -1.36 -9.05 -21.88
N LYS A 89 -1.31 -9.06 -23.23
CA LYS A 89 -1.98 -8.06 -24.08
C LYS A 89 -3.50 -8.13 -23.97
N GLU A 90 -4.07 -9.31 -24.02
CA GLU A 90 -5.52 -9.52 -23.91
C GLU A 90 -6.08 -9.04 -22.56
N SER A 91 -5.28 -9.10 -21.50
CA SER A 91 -5.66 -8.59 -20.18
C SER A 91 -5.51 -7.07 -20.06
N GLY A 92 -4.78 -6.43 -20.97
CA GLY A 92 -4.39 -5.01 -20.89
C GLY A 92 -3.32 -4.74 -19.81
N PHE A 93 -2.59 -5.78 -19.39
CA PHE A 93 -1.50 -5.63 -18.42
C PHE A 93 -0.17 -5.22 -19.10
N ASP A 94 -0.08 -5.32 -20.41
CA ASP A 94 1.06 -4.89 -21.21
C ASP A 94 1.40 -3.39 -21.02
N ALA A 95 0.39 -2.57 -20.71
CA ALA A 95 0.58 -1.15 -20.40
C ALA A 95 1.52 -0.87 -19.21
N TYR A 96 1.77 -1.87 -18.37
CA TYR A 96 2.64 -1.75 -17.19
C TYR A 96 4.06 -2.27 -17.41
N PHE A 97 4.35 -2.84 -18.58
CA PHE A 97 5.70 -3.26 -18.91
C PHE A 97 6.51 -2.11 -19.51
N VAL A 98 7.82 -2.08 -19.18
CA VAL A 98 8.78 -1.19 -19.83
C VAL A 98 9.19 -1.77 -21.18
N ASP A 99 9.94 -1.01 -21.98
CA ASP A 99 10.27 -1.28 -23.38
C ASP A 99 10.72 -2.71 -23.69
N HIS A 100 11.42 -3.37 -22.76
CA HIS A 100 11.92 -4.75 -22.96
C HIS A 100 10.91 -5.83 -22.53
N THR A 101 9.71 -5.46 -22.11
CA THR A 101 8.65 -6.37 -21.66
C THR A 101 9.01 -7.29 -20.50
N THR A 102 10.08 -6.99 -19.77
CA THR A 102 10.58 -7.79 -18.64
C THR A 102 10.49 -7.07 -17.30
N GLY A 103 10.49 -5.74 -17.31
CA GLY A 103 10.34 -4.92 -16.12
C GLY A 103 8.94 -4.31 -16.02
N LEU A 104 8.40 -4.19 -14.81
CA LEU A 104 7.11 -3.56 -14.57
C LEU A 104 7.27 -2.09 -14.16
N TYR A 105 6.33 -1.28 -14.61
CA TYR A 105 6.20 0.11 -14.22
C TYR A 105 5.22 0.19 -13.04
N PRO A 106 5.66 0.51 -11.82
CA PRO A 106 4.83 0.43 -10.61
C PRO A 106 3.92 1.66 -10.47
N VAL A 107 2.91 1.75 -11.31
CA VAL A 107 1.91 2.83 -11.29
C VAL A 107 0.56 2.29 -10.84
N ALA A 108 -0.35 3.18 -10.46
CA ALA A 108 -1.74 2.81 -10.19
C ALA A 108 -2.45 2.28 -11.44
N ALA A 109 -3.52 1.52 -11.27
CA ALA A 109 -4.35 1.00 -12.36
C ALA A 109 -4.90 2.12 -13.28
N SER A 110 -5.07 3.33 -12.74
CA SER A 110 -5.43 4.54 -13.49
C SER A 110 -4.29 5.11 -14.35
N GLY A 111 -3.06 4.59 -14.23
CA GLY A 111 -1.87 5.12 -14.89
C GLY A 111 -1.20 6.28 -14.15
N VAL A 112 -1.68 6.65 -12.96
CA VAL A 112 -1.09 7.72 -12.15
C VAL A 112 0.10 7.15 -11.35
N PRO A 113 1.33 7.63 -11.60
CA PRO A 113 2.48 7.19 -10.82
C PRO A 113 2.49 7.83 -9.44
N TRP A 114 3.25 7.23 -8.52
CA TRP A 114 3.60 7.88 -7.28
C TRP A 114 4.29 9.21 -7.53
N ASN A 115 3.92 10.23 -6.76
CA ASN A 115 4.52 11.55 -6.83
C ASN A 115 4.47 12.21 -5.43
N ALA A 116 5.57 12.81 -5.00
CA ALA A 116 5.65 13.50 -3.71
C ALA A 116 4.60 14.63 -3.53
N ASN A 117 4.12 15.21 -4.63
CA ASN A 117 3.07 16.25 -4.58
C ASN A 117 1.71 15.70 -4.15
N THR A 118 1.52 14.38 -4.10
CA THR A 118 0.28 13.75 -3.61
C THR A 118 0.29 13.49 -2.11
N PHE A 119 1.38 13.79 -1.42
CA PHE A 119 1.46 13.61 0.03
C PHE A 119 0.63 14.64 0.78
N GLN A 120 -0.21 14.16 1.67
CA GLN A 120 -0.87 14.95 2.67
C GLN A 120 -0.06 14.89 3.98
N SER A 121 0.93 15.76 4.08
CA SER A 121 1.70 15.98 5.31
C SER A 121 1.77 17.47 5.56
N THR A 122 0.74 17.98 6.24
CA THR A 122 0.50 19.41 6.40
C THR A 122 1.11 19.98 7.68
N GLY A 123 1.37 19.11 8.67
CA GLY A 123 1.76 19.48 10.02
C GLY A 123 0.57 19.75 10.95
N ASP A 124 -0.66 19.64 10.47
CA ASP A 124 -1.87 19.60 11.29
C ASP A 124 -2.21 18.14 11.62
N ALA A 125 -2.10 17.79 12.89
CA ALA A 125 -2.25 16.41 13.34
C ALA A 125 -3.64 15.81 13.03
N ILE A 126 -4.69 16.63 13.07
CA ILE A 126 -6.06 16.16 12.79
C ILE A 126 -6.26 15.96 11.29
N ALA A 127 -5.81 16.94 10.49
CA ALA A 127 -5.88 16.83 9.04
C ALA A 127 -5.08 15.63 8.53
N ASP A 128 -3.84 15.49 8.98
CA ASP A 128 -2.94 14.43 8.55
C ASP A 128 -3.50 13.03 8.88
N ILE A 129 -3.96 12.78 10.12
CA ILE A 129 -4.57 11.50 10.50
C ILE A 129 -5.91 11.25 9.78
N THR A 130 -6.67 12.29 9.47
CA THR A 130 -7.92 12.14 8.71
C THR A 130 -7.65 11.68 7.29
N GLU A 131 -6.62 12.24 6.65
CA GLU A 131 -6.18 11.84 5.31
C GLU A 131 -5.61 10.42 5.29
N ASP A 132 -4.86 10.02 6.33
CA ASP A 132 -4.37 8.63 6.45
C ASP A 132 -5.52 7.64 6.47
N LEU A 133 -6.55 7.90 7.26
CA LEU A 133 -7.77 7.07 7.29
C LEU A 133 -8.50 7.04 5.95
N ALA A 134 -8.53 8.15 5.22
CA ALA A 134 -9.17 8.22 3.91
C ALA A 134 -8.39 7.44 2.85
N ALA A 135 -7.07 7.53 2.85
CA ALA A 135 -6.19 6.77 1.95
C ALA A 135 -6.33 5.27 2.18
N ASP A 136 -6.27 4.81 3.44
CA ASP A 136 -6.47 3.41 3.82
C ASP A 136 -7.85 2.89 3.40
N ALA A 137 -8.89 3.69 3.58
CA ALA A 137 -10.25 3.30 3.17
C ALA A 137 -10.39 3.18 1.65
N THR A 138 -9.69 4.00 0.88
CA THR A 138 -9.67 3.94 -0.58
C THR A 138 -8.97 2.66 -1.05
N THR A 139 -7.81 2.39 -0.48
CA THR A 139 -7.01 1.19 -0.75
C THR A 139 -7.79 -0.10 -0.44
N ALA A 140 -8.53 -0.13 0.67
CA ALA A 140 -9.36 -1.27 1.05
C ALA A 140 -10.51 -1.56 0.07
N LYS A 141 -11.05 -0.53 -0.61
CA LYS A 141 -12.10 -0.71 -1.61
C LYS A 141 -11.60 -1.30 -2.92
N GLU A 142 -10.34 -1.09 -3.26
CA GLU A 142 -9.73 -1.64 -4.47
C GLU A 142 -9.44 -3.16 -4.35
N GLN A 143 -9.60 -3.75 -3.16
CA GLN A 143 -9.36 -5.17 -2.89
C GLN A 143 -10.63 -6.01 -2.61
N PRO A 144 -11.72 -5.95 -3.37
CA PRO A 144 -13.00 -6.57 -2.98
C PRO A 144 -12.97 -8.11 -2.90
N THR A 145 -12.02 -8.76 -3.54
CA THR A 145 -12.02 -10.23 -3.70
C THR A 145 -11.03 -10.96 -2.80
N TYR A 146 -10.03 -10.28 -2.28
CA TYR A 146 -8.99 -10.90 -1.41
C TYR A 146 -9.44 -11.00 0.06
N SER A 147 -10.46 -10.23 0.43
CA SER A 147 -10.92 -10.08 1.82
C SER A 147 -11.67 -11.30 2.38
N ARG A 148 -12.08 -12.25 1.54
CA ARG A 148 -12.91 -13.40 2.01
C ARG A 148 -12.13 -14.54 2.64
N THR A 149 -10.83 -14.65 2.43
CA THR A 149 -10.04 -15.80 2.89
C THR A 149 -8.80 -15.48 3.71
N ARG A 150 -8.31 -14.25 3.71
CA ARG A 150 -7.21 -13.79 4.57
C ARG A 150 -7.43 -12.32 4.91
N LYS A 151 -7.05 -11.90 6.12
CA LYS A 151 -7.12 -10.50 6.55
C LYS A 151 -6.35 -9.64 5.55
N PRO A 152 -6.96 -8.62 4.90
CA PRO A 152 -6.25 -7.76 3.97
C PRO A 152 -5.11 -7.04 4.69
N LEU A 153 -3.98 -6.85 4.03
CA LEU A 153 -2.85 -6.07 4.52
C LEU A 153 -3.32 -4.72 5.10
N VAL A 154 -4.09 -3.99 4.33
CA VAL A 154 -4.69 -2.69 4.69
C VAL A 154 -5.56 -2.74 5.95
N LEU A 155 -6.18 -3.87 6.27
CA LEU A 155 -6.98 -4.00 7.50
C LEU A 155 -6.14 -4.00 8.77
N LEU A 156 -4.85 -4.29 8.69
CA LEU A 156 -3.94 -4.19 9.83
C LEU A 156 -3.66 -2.71 10.13
N THR A 157 -3.34 -1.93 9.13
CA THR A 157 -3.13 -0.48 9.24
C THR A 157 -4.39 0.23 9.72
N PHE A 158 -5.54 -0.06 9.08
CA PHE A 158 -6.83 0.50 9.47
C PHE A 158 -7.21 0.17 10.93
N ARG A 159 -6.89 -1.02 11.44
CA ARG A 159 -7.13 -1.39 12.84
C ARG A 159 -6.30 -0.60 13.83
N HIS A 160 -5.08 -0.24 13.49
CA HIS A 160 -4.26 0.62 14.32
C HIS A 160 -4.89 2.01 14.45
N PHE A 161 -5.25 2.64 13.34
CA PHE A 161 -5.89 3.96 13.36
C PHE A 161 -7.31 3.94 13.94
N GLU A 162 -8.13 2.92 13.68
CA GLU A 162 -9.43 2.76 14.34
C GLU A 162 -9.31 2.57 15.85
N GLY A 163 -8.24 1.96 16.32
CA GLY A 163 -7.93 1.83 17.75
C GLY A 163 -7.79 3.20 18.42
N PHE A 164 -7.10 4.14 17.79
CA PHE A 164 -6.99 5.51 18.29
C PHE A 164 -8.32 6.24 18.27
N ARG A 165 -9.09 6.13 17.21
CA ARG A 165 -10.41 6.75 17.10
C ARG A 165 -11.38 6.24 18.16
N LYS A 166 -11.36 4.94 18.51
CA LYS A 166 -12.26 4.33 19.50
C LYS A 166 -11.82 4.55 20.93
N ASN A 167 -10.52 4.64 21.19
CA ASN A 167 -9.96 4.81 22.53
C ASN A 167 -9.79 6.28 22.93
N GLY A 168 -10.26 7.19 22.09
CA GLY A 168 -10.23 8.63 22.34
C GLY A 168 -8.82 9.19 22.26
N ILE A 169 -8.46 9.75 21.11
CA ILE A 169 -7.58 10.92 21.17
C ILE A 169 -8.34 11.90 22.04
N PRO A 170 -7.78 12.40 23.17
CA PRO A 170 -8.46 13.40 23.97
C PRO A 170 -8.89 14.51 23.02
N ALA A 171 -10.17 14.89 23.06
CA ALA A 171 -10.67 15.98 22.24
C ALA A 171 -9.76 17.17 22.46
N ILE A 172 -8.96 17.47 21.46
CA ILE A 172 -8.12 18.64 21.43
C ILE A 172 -9.03 19.74 20.90
N ILE A 173 -9.58 20.49 21.83
CA ILE A 173 -10.12 21.82 21.54
C ILE A 173 -8.97 22.79 21.60
#